data_58c4a24443891288d6683c8ba3122048
#
_entry.id   58c4a24443891288d6683c8ba3122048
#
_cell.length_a   1.000
_cell.length_b   1.000
_cell.length_c   1.000
_cell.angle_alpha   90.00
_cell.angle_beta   90.00
_cell.angle_gamma   90.00
#
_symmetry.space_group_name_H-M   'P 1'
#
loop_
_entity.id
_entity.type
_entity.pdbx_description
1 polymer ?
#
loop_
_entity_poly.entity_id
_entity_poly.type
_entity_poly.pdbx_seq_one_letter_code
_entity_poly.pdbx_strand_id
1 'polypeptide(L)'
;MAEDIHELYAIRYGHHARRSPDNFIGGDLHDVLQPLDFFVWAIVGPSGTIVLDTGFDEAMGKKRQREMIKPVRDGLAALGIAADSIKDVIISHLHYDHCGNYDLFPQARYHLQDREMAYATGRCMCHQALRAPFEVDDVVAMVRKVFAGRCAFHDGEDEIVPGVTVHHIGGHSKGLQSVRVKTRLGPIVLAADASHLYAHMDGGRVYPLTYNVEEVVEGYARLKRLAAAPGHVVPGHDPLVLKRYPAARPGLEGWVVRLDAEPKQV
;
A
#
# COMPACT_ATOMS: atom_id res chain seq x y z
N MET A 1 10.04 -12.75 -26.76
CA MET A 1 10.10 -12.65 -25.28
C MET A 1 8.73 -12.16 -24.86
N ALA A 2 8.07 -12.84 -23.91
CA ALA A 2 6.82 -12.32 -23.36
C ALA A 2 7.14 -10.92 -22.78
N GLU A 3 6.33 -9.93 -23.12
CA GLU A 3 6.51 -8.60 -22.58
C GLU A 3 6.25 -8.67 -21.06
N ASP A 4 7.16 -8.09 -20.25
CA ASP A 4 7.05 -8.00 -18.79
C ASP A 4 6.01 -6.94 -18.40
N ILE A 5 4.79 -7.14 -18.92
CA ILE A 5 3.65 -6.22 -18.78
C ILE A 5 2.66 -6.82 -17.79
N HIS A 6 2.21 -6.00 -16.86
CA HIS A 6 1.31 -6.42 -15.80
C HIS A 6 -0.02 -5.66 -15.85
N GLU A 7 -1.09 -6.37 -15.47
CA GLU A 7 -2.36 -5.77 -15.10
C GLU A 7 -2.33 -5.39 -13.62
N LEU A 8 -2.97 -4.30 -13.27
CA LEU A 8 -2.85 -3.72 -11.94
C LEU A 8 -4.22 -3.36 -11.37
N TYR A 9 -4.52 -3.83 -10.16
CA TYR A 9 -5.81 -3.65 -9.52
C TYR A 9 -5.67 -3.08 -8.11
N ALA A 10 -6.56 -2.15 -7.73
CA ALA A 10 -6.78 -1.73 -6.35
C ALA A 10 -8.06 -2.36 -5.81
N ILE A 11 -7.99 -2.98 -4.66
CA ILE A 11 -9.08 -3.65 -3.96
C ILE A 11 -9.34 -2.89 -2.66
N ARG A 12 -10.47 -2.17 -2.58
CA ARG A 12 -10.86 -1.48 -1.35
C ARG A 12 -11.42 -2.50 -0.36
N TYR A 13 -10.80 -2.62 0.81
CA TYR A 13 -11.26 -3.53 1.85
C TYR A 13 -11.81 -2.81 3.10
N GLY A 14 -11.48 -1.53 3.29
CA GLY A 14 -11.89 -0.77 4.45
C GLY A 14 -12.11 0.71 4.18
N HIS A 15 -12.66 1.40 5.19
CA HIS A 15 -12.99 2.83 5.16
C HIS A 15 -12.76 3.48 6.53
N HIS A 16 -12.38 4.74 6.53
CA HIS A 16 -12.29 5.57 7.73
C HIS A 16 -12.84 6.96 7.47
N ALA A 17 -14.00 7.27 8.07
CA ALA A 17 -14.58 8.59 8.03
C ALA A 17 -13.66 9.59 8.75
N ARG A 18 -13.16 10.60 8.02
CA ARG A 18 -12.29 11.65 8.53
C ARG A 18 -12.66 13.01 7.93
N ARG A 19 -12.16 14.04 8.56
CA ARG A 19 -12.24 15.42 8.08
C ARG A 19 -10.86 15.90 7.64
N SER A 20 -10.84 16.86 6.72
CA SER A 20 -9.58 17.35 6.13
C SER A 20 -8.58 17.89 7.17
N PRO A 21 -8.96 18.58 8.28
CA PRO A 21 -7.96 18.98 9.28
C PRO A 21 -7.17 17.82 9.89
N ASP A 22 -7.76 16.64 9.99
CA ASP A 22 -7.09 15.45 10.53
C ASP A 22 -6.07 14.82 9.56
N ASN A 23 -6.10 15.21 8.29
CA ASN A 23 -5.27 14.62 7.26
C ASN A 23 -3.97 15.39 6.98
N PHE A 24 -3.80 16.59 7.54
CA PHE A 24 -2.63 17.41 7.26
C PHE A 24 -1.96 17.92 8.53
N ILE A 25 -0.63 17.89 8.56
CA ILE A 25 0.14 18.60 9.59
C ILE A 25 -0.18 20.10 9.45
N GLY A 26 -0.57 20.73 10.56
CA GLY A 26 -1.03 22.13 10.57
C GLY A 26 -2.52 22.30 10.26
N GLY A 27 -3.25 21.21 10.07
CA GLY A 27 -4.69 21.21 9.82
C GLY A 27 -5.08 21.66 8.41
N ASP A 28 -6.37 21.90 8.21
CA ASP A 28 -6.95 22.44 6.98
C ASP A 28 -8.01 23.48 7.32
N LEU A 29 -8.01 24.61 6.64
CA LEU A 29 -8.95 25.69 6.88
C LEU A 29 -10.39 25.38 6.40
N HIS A 30 -10.52 24.45 5.45
CA HIS A 30 -11.83 24.17 4.84
C HIS A 30 -12.72 23.23 5.65
N ASP A 31 -12.16 22.44 6.57
CA ASP A 31 -12.89 21.48 7.41
C ASP A 31 -14.01 20.71 6.68
N VAL A 32 -13.65 20.04 5.59
CA VAL A 32 -14.56 19.22 4.78
C VAL A 32 -14.42 17.72 5.08
N LEU A 33 -15.41 16.93 4.69
CA LEU A 33 -15.28 15.47 4.72
C LEU A 33 -14.20 15.02 3.74
N GLN A 34 -13.19 14.33 4.25
CA GLN A 34 -12.08 13.80 3.49
C GLN A 34 -11.66 12.45 4.08
N PRO A 35 -12.47 11.40 3.81
CA PRO A 35 -12.22 10.07 4.35
C PRO A 35 -10.98 9.42 3.76
N LEU A 36 -10.51 8.36 4.41
CA LEU A 36 -9.51 7.44 3.89
C LEU A 36 -10.19 6.12 3.52
N ASP A 37 -9.84 5.56 2.37
CA ASP A 37 -10.12 4.18 2.02
C ASP A 37 -8.87 3.32 2.20
N PHE A 38 -9.05 2.05 2.52
CA PHE A 38 -7.96 1.11 2.70
C PHE A 38 -7.92 0.13 1.53
N PHE A 39 -6.75 -0.01 0.92
CA PHE A 39 -6.55 -0.83 -0.26
C PHE A 39 -5.49 -1.91 -0.03
N VAL A 40 -5.68 -3.03 -0.72
CA VAL A 40 -4.60 -3.93 -1.12
C VAL A 40 -4.55 -3.96 -2.65
N TRP A 41 -3.40 -4.31 -3.21
CA TRP A 41 -3.22 -4.27 -4.66
C TRP A 41 -2.85 -5.65 -5.19
N ALA A 42 -3.41 -6.02 -6.35
CA ALA A 42 -3.04 -7.21 -7.08
C ALA A 42 -2.31 -6.82 -8.38
N ILE A 43 -1.13 -7.38 -8.57
CA ILE A 43 -0.25 -7.21 -9.73
C ILE A 43 -0.25 -8.54 -10.47
N VAL A 44 -0.91 -8.61 -11.62
CA VAL A 44 -1.12 -9.84 -12.38
C VAL A 44 -0.26 -9.81 -13.64
N GLY A 45 0.66 -10.75 -13.77
CA GLY A 45 1.60 -10.78 -14.89
C GLY A 45 2.04 -12.19 -15.30
N PRO A 46 2.97 -12.31 -16.24
CA PRO A 46 3.43 -13.58 -16.77
C PRO A 46 4.05 -14.51 -15.70
N SER A 47 4.66 -13.93 -14.67
CA SER A 47 5.28 -14.69 -13.57
C SER A 47 4.28 -15.10 -12.48
N GLY A 48 3.00 -14.80 -12.64
CA GLY A 48 1.94 -15.04 -11.66
C GLY A 48 1.40 -13.75 -11.06
N THR A 49 0.71 -13.87 -9.92
CA THR A 49 0.14 -12.75 -9.20
C THR A 49 0.97 -12.42 -7.96
N ILE A 50 1.31 -11.15 -7.81
CA ILE A 50 1.92 -10.58 -6.61
C ILE A 50 0.86 -9.73 -5.91
N VAL A 51 0.81 -9.78 -4.59
CA VAL A 51 -0.05 -8.91 -3.78
C VAL A 51 0.81 -7.89 -3.05
N LEU A 52 0.43 -6.62 -3.11
CA LEU A 52 1.01 -5.57 -2.28
C LEU A 52 0.07 -5.32 -1.11
N ASP A 53 0.62 -5.47 0.09
CA ASP A 53 -0.03 -5.37 1.39
C ASP A 53 -1.14 -6.43 1.64
N THR A 54 -1.48 -6.62 2.91
CA THR A 54 -2.42 -7.68 3.30
C THR A 54 -3.68 -7.15 4.00
N GLY A 55 -3.69 -5.87 4.37
CA GLY A 55 -4.83 -5.25 5.06
C GLY A 55 -4.98 -5.72 6.52
N PHE A 56 -6.10 -5.35 7.14
CA PHE A 56 -6.50 -5.79 8.47
C PHE A 56 -7.76 -6.67 8.42
N ASP A 57 -8.01 -7.41 9.49
CA ASP A 57 -9.23 -8.20 9.68
C ASP A 57 -10.35 -7.41 10.40
N GLU A 58 -11.53 -8.01 10.53
CA GLU A 58 -12.69 -7.38 11.18
C GLU A 58 -12.43 -7.04 12.66
N ALA A 59 -11.69 -7.89 13.37
CA ALA A 59 -11.36 -7.67 14.79
C ALA A 59 -10.47 -6.43 14.96
N MET A 60 -9.47 -6.30 14.08
CA MET A 60 -8.58 -5.13 14.05
C MET A 60 -9.35 -3.88 13.61
N GLY A 61 -10.21 -3.98 12.60
CA GLY A 61 -11.09 -2.89 12.19
C GLY A 61 -11.90 -2.34 13.36
N LYS A 62 -12.56 -3.22 14.14
CA LYS A 62 -13.30 -2.85 15.37
C LYS A 62 -12.39 -2.21 16.42
N LYS A 63 -11.23 -2.81 16.70
CA LYS A 63 -10.24 -2.30 17.66
C LYS A 63 -9.78 -0.89 17.31
N ARG A 64 -9.56 -0.63 16.04
CA ARG A 64 -9.02 0.63 15.48
C ARG A 64 -10.13 1.61 15.05
N GLN A 65 -11.41 1.26 15.22
CA GLN A 65 -12.55 2.06 14.76
C GLN A 65 -12.47 2.36 13.26
N ARG A 66 -12.20 1.33 12.47
CA ARG A 66 -12.20 1.33 11.01
C ARG A 66 -13.33 0.46 10.52
N GLU A 67 -14.02 0.92 9.51
CA GLU A 67 -15.06 0.14 8.86
C GLU A 67 -14.43 -0.86 7.90
N MET A 68 -14.72 -2.15 8.06
CA MET A 68 -14.42 -3.13 7.04
C MET A 68 -15.54 -3.13 6.01
N ILE A 69 -15.21 -2.85 4.77
CA ILE A 69 -16.17 -2.89 3.65
C ILE A 69 -16.39 -4.32 3.19
N LYS A 70 -15.31 -5.04 2.92
CA LYS A 70 -15.28 -6.46 2.57
C LYS A 70 -13.92 -7.07 2.90
N PRO A 71 -13.85 -8.36 3.27
CA PRO A 71 -12.59 -9.03 3.49
C PRO A 71 -11.68 -9.00 2.26
N VAL A 72 -10.38 -8.88 2.48
CA VAL A 72 -9.35 -8.89 1.41
C VAL A 72 -9.47 -10.13 0.52
N ARG A 73 -9.73 -11.30 1.14
CA ARG A 73 -9.94 -12.57 0.41
C ARG A 73 -11.03 -12.46 -0.64
N ASP A 74 -12.14 -11.80 -0.31
CA ASP A 74 -13.29 -11.68 -1.23
C ASP A 74 -12.96 -10.80 -2.43
N GLY A 75 -12.15 -9.74 -2.21
CA GLY A 75 -11.66 -8.87 -3.28
C GLY A 75 -10.73 -9.60 -4.25
N LEU A 76 -9.82 -10.42 -3.73
CA LEU A 76 -8.96 -11.28 -4.57
C LEU A 76 -9.80 -12.30 -5.33
N ALA A 77 -10.73 -12.99 -4.65
CA ALA A 77 -11.63 -13.96 -5.28
C ALA A 77 -12.50 -13.31 -6.36
N ALA A 78 -12.93 -12.06 -6.16
CA ALA A 78 -13.64 -11.27 -7.17
C ALA A 78 -12.83 -11.04 -8.45
N LEU A 79 -11.53 -11.08 -8.40
CA LEU A 79 -10.62 -11.08 -9.55
C LEU A 79 -10.27 -12.48 -10.08
N GLY A 80 -10.78 -13.55 -9.44
CA GLY A 80 -10.41 -14.93 -9.76
C GLY A 80 -9.08 -15.37 -9.17
N ILE A 81 -8.57 -14.63 -8.18
CA ILE A 81 -7.28 -14.90 -7.53
C ILE A 81 -7.53 -15.67 -6.23
N ALA A 82 -6.96 -16.87 -6.13
CA ALA A 82 -6.96 -17.66 -4.91
C ALA A 82 -5.82 -17.17 -3.99
N ALA A 83 -6.14 -16.63 -2.83
CA ALA A 83 -5.14 -16.05 -1.93
C ALA A 83 -4.09 -17.06 -1.46
N ASP A 84 -4.48 -18.33 -1.27
CA ASP A 84 -3.59 -19.41 -0.87
C ASP A 84 -2.61 -19.87 -1.95
N SER A 85 -2.83 -19.47 -3.20
CA SER A 85 -1.93 -19.74 -4.33
C SER A 85 -0.84 -18.68 -4.53
N ILE A 86 -0.93 -17.53 -3.83
CA ILE A 86 0.02 -16.43 -3.95
C ILE A 86 1.37 -16.83 -3.38
N LYS A 87 2.43 -16.61 -4.16
CA LYS A 87 3.81 -16.96 -3.79
C LYS A 87 4.65 -15.77 -3.36
N ASP A 88 4.27 -14.56 -3.76
CA ASP A 88 5.00 -13.34 -3.43
C ASP A 88 4.03 -12.27 -2.92
N VAL A 89 4.31 -11.76 -1.73
CA VAL A 89 3.61 -10.65 -1.10
C VAL A 89 4.62 -9.55 -0.79
N ILE A 90 4.40 -8.38 -1.32
CA ILE A 90 5.19 -7.19 -0.96
C ILE A 90 4.49 -6.52 0.21
N ILE A 91 5.23 -6.27 1.29
CA ILE A 91 4.76 -5.47 2.42
C ILE A 91 5.38 -4.07 2.29
N SER A 92 4.53 -3.07 2.07
CA SER A 92 4.99 -1.68 1.96
C SER A 92 5.66 -1.22 3.25
N HIS A 93 5.03 -1.52 4.39
CA HIS A 93 5.54 -1.28 5.74
C HIS A 93 4.70 -2.05 6.77
N LEU A 94 5.12 -2.07 8.05
CA LEU A 94 4.55 -2.95 9.08
C LEU A 94 3.47 -2.27 9.95
N HIS A 95 2.73 -1.27 9.45
CA HIS A 95 1.54 -0.78 10.13
C HIS A 95 0.38 -1.79 9.99
N TYR A 96 -0.55 -1.74 10.96
CA TYR A 96 -1.64 -2.71 11.13
C TYR A 96 -2.51 -2.89 9.87
N ASP A 97 -2.65 -1.85 9.07
CA ASP A 97 -3.50 -1.83 7.87
C ASP A 97 -2.79 -2.31 6.59
N HIS A 98 -1.52 -2.67 6.69
CA HIS A 98 -0.72 -3.19 5.59
C HIS A 98 -0.25 -4.63 5.79
N CYS A 99 -0.15 -5.13 7.03
CA CYS A 99 0.43 -6.45 7.29
C CYS A 99 -0.41 -7.40 8.16
N GLY A 100 -1.71 -7.10 8.43
CA GLY A 100 -2.53 -7.84 9.40
C GLY A 100 -3.08 -9.19 8.94
N ASN A 101 -3.36 -9.39 7.65
CA ASN A 101 -3.95 -10.65 7.12
C ASN A 101 -2.91 -11.60 6.51
N TYR A 102 -1.71 -11.65 7.06
CA TYR A 102 -0.59 -12.47 6.56
C TYR A 102 -0.91 -13.97 6.45
N ASP A 103 -1.86 -14.49 7.20
CA ASP A 103 -2.27 -15.91 7.15
C ASP A 103 -3.10 -16.28 5.92
N LEU A 104 -3.61 -15.29 5.16
CA LEU A 104 -4.27 -15.53 3.89
C LEU A 104 -3.32 -16.11 2.83
N PHE A 105 -2.00 -15.94 3.01
CA PHE A 105 -0.97 -16.27 2.03
C PHE A 105 0.01 -17.33 2.57
N PRO A 106 -0.46 -18.59 2.77
CA PRO A 106 0.31 -19.63 3.45
C PRO A 106 1.58 -20.05 2.70
N GLN A 107 1.65 -19.81 1.38
CA GLN A 107 2.80 -20.16 0.54
C GLN A 107 3.72 -18.97 0.24
N ALA A 108 3.33 -17.74 0.62
CA ALA A 108 4.02 -16.55 0.16
C ALA A 108 5.39 -16.35 0.82
N ARG A 109 6.34 -15.84 0.04
CA ARG A 109 7.51 -15.11 0.50
C ARG A 109 7.10 -13.65 0.66
N TYR A 110 7.55 -13.01 1.74
CA TYR A 110 7.25 -11.62 2.08
C TYR A 110 8.45 -10.74 1.76
N HIS A 111 8.25 -9.71 0.97
CA HIS A 111 9.26 -8.76 0.53
C HIS A 111 9.14 -7.46 1.32
N LEU A 112 10.16 -7.09 2.09
CA LEU A 112 10.17 -5.86 2.88
C LEU A 112 11.58 -5.28 2.99
N GLN A 113 11.68 -4.00 3.32
CA GLN A 113 12.96 -3.34 3.52
C GLN A 113 13.60 -3.73 4.87
N ASP A 114 14.92 -3.92 4.88
CA ASP A 114 15.70 -4.14 6.11
C ASP A 114 15.37 -3.11 7.18
N ARG A 115 15.27 -1.85 6.77
CA ARG A 115 14.99 -0.71 7.65
C ARG A 115 13.63 -0.79 8.33
N GLU A 116 12.64 -1.43 7.69
CA GLU A 116 11.31 -1.57 8.28
C GLU A 116 11.32 -2.58 9.42
N MET A 117 11.92 -3.74 9.22
CA MET A 117 12.05 -4.73 10.30
C MET A 117 12.91 -4.19 11.46
N ALA A 118 14.03 -3.52 11.15
CA ALA A 118 14.87 -2.88 12.17
C ALA A 118 14.11 -1.77 12.93
N TYR A 119 13.21 -1.04 12.26
CA TYR A 119 12.37 -0.02 12.89
C TYR A 119 11.33 -0.65 13.82
N ALA A 120 10.55 -1.63 13.29
CA ALA A 120 9.45 -2.27 14.02
C ALA A 120 9.91 -3.12 15.22
N THR A 121 11.18 -3.54 15.27
CA THR A 121 11.75 -4.33 16.38
C THR A 121 12.78 -3.55 17.20
N GLY A 122 13.04 -2.30 16.84
CA GLY A 122 14.08 -1.46 17.44
C GLY A 122 13.56 -0.55 18.56
N ARG A 123 14.48 0.26 19.08
CA ARG A 123 14.25 1.19 20.19
C ARG A 123 13.13 2.21 19.94
N CYS A 124 12.78 2.50 18.69
CA CYS A 124 11.71 3.43 18.35
C CYS A 124 10.36 2.94 18.88
N MET A 125 10.15 1.63 18.96
CA MET A 125 8.93 1.01 19.51
C MET A 125 8.77 1.19 21.02
N CYS A 126 9.78 1.69 21.73
CA CYS A 126 9.63 2.13 23.13
C CYS A 126 8.80 3.41 23.27
N HIS A 127 8.66 4.19 22.20
CA HIS A 127 7.93 5.44 22.19
C HIS A 127 6.50 5.26 21.69
N GLN A 128 5.50 5.59 22.52
CA GLN A 128 4.08 5.39 22.21
C GLN A 128 3.66 6.05 20.89
N ALA A 129 4.12 7.27 20.61
CA ALA A 129 3.77 7.98 19.37
C ALA A 129 4.24 7.24 18.11
N LEU A 130 5.41 6.58 18.15
CA LEU A 130 5.97 5.86 17.00
C LEU A 130 5.42 4.45 16.84
N ARG A 131 5.10 3.77 17.96
CA ARG A 131 4.52 2.41 17.90
C ARG A 131 3.01 2.37 17.69
N ALA A 132 2.31 3.49 17.83
CA ALA A 132 0.85 3.54 17.78
C ALA A 132 0.23 2.88 16.53
N PRO A 133 0.79 2.99 15.32
CA PRO A 133 0.24 2.33 14.14
C PRO A 133 0.65 0.87 13.98
N PHE A 134 1.55 0.35 14.81
CA PHE A 134 1.97 -1.04 14.77
C PHE A 134 1.08 -1.91 15.67
N GLU A 135 0.94 -3.19 15.30
CA GLU A 135 0.41 -4.24 16.15
C GLU A 135 1.51 -5.26 16.44
N VAL A 136 1.69 -5.59 17.72
CA VAL A 136 2.78 -6.46 18.13
C VAL A 136 2.67 -7.84 17.50
N ASP A 137 1.46 -8.37 17.37
CA ASP A 137 1.25 -9.71 16.80
C ASP A 137 1.60 -9.77 15.32
N ASP A 138 1.35 -8.70 14.55
CA ASP A 138 1.73 -8.60 13.14
C ASP A 138 3.26 -8.56 12.98
N VAL A 139 3.94 -7.76 13.82
CA VAL A 139 5.41 -7.69 13.83
C VAL A 139 6.01 -9.04 14.21
N VAL A 140 5.49 -9.70 15.26
CA VAL A 140 5.94 -11.03 15.69
C VAL A 140 5.71 -12.06 14.61
N ALA A 141 4.58 -11.98 13.89
CA ALA A 141 4.31 -12.87 12.77
C ALA A 141 5.35 -12.70 11.65
N MET A 142 5.74 -11.46 11.30
CA MET A 142 6.81 -11.24 10.32
C MET A 142 8.17 -11.76 10.83
N VAL A 143 8.50 -11.57 12.10
CA VAL A 143 9.71 -12.17 12.69
C VAL A 143 9.68 -13.71 12.53
N ARG A 144 8.55 -14.36 12.80
CA ARG A 144 8.41 -15.81 12.57
C ARG A 144 8.59 -16.20 11.11
N LYS A 145 8.10 -15.38 10.15
CA LYS A 145 8.32 -15.59 8.71
C LYS A 145 9.82 -15.49 8.35
N VAL A 146 10.58 -14.58 8.99
CA VAL A 146 12.05 -14.51 8.82
C VAL A 146 12.70 -15.84 9.21
N PHE A 147 12.42 -16.34 10.43
CA PHE A 147 13.00 -17.61 10.92
C PHE A 147 12.53 -18.83 10.11
N ALA A 148 11.38 -18.76 9.48
CA ALA A 148 10.87 -19.79 8.57
C ALA A 148 11.45 -19.70 7.13
N GLY A 149 12.38 -18.77 6.87
CA GLY A 149 12.97 -18.57 5.53
C GLY A 149 11.97 -17.99 4.49
N ARG A 150 10.93 -17.32 4.97
CA ARG A 150 9.83 -16.81 4.13
C ARG A 150 9.84 -15.28 3.97
N CYS A 151 10.92 -14.61 4.34
CA CYS A 151 11.13 -13.19 4.07
C CYS A 151 12.28 -13.01 3.08
N ALA A 152 12.10 -12.06 2.16
CA ALA A 152 13.15 -11.51 1.34
C ALA A 152 13.35 -10.05 1.75
N PHE A 153 14.55 -9.72 2.18
CA PHE A 153 14.90 -8.37 2.57
C PHE A 153 15.50 -7.60 1.40
N HIS A 154 15.18 -6.31 1.33
CA HIS A 154 15.69 -5.37 0.34
C HIS A 154 16.33 -4.17 1.04
N ASP A 155 17.38 -3.61 0.46
CA ASP A 155 17.99 -2.36 0.91
C ASP A 155 17.99 -1.35 -0.24
N GLY A 156 16.93 -0.57 -0.32
CA GLY A 156 16.74 0.46 -1.34
C GLY A 156 15.85 0.04 -2.50
N GLU A 157 16.44 -0.22 -3.67
CA GLU A 157 15.74 -0.62 -4.89
C GLU A 157 16.09 -2.06 -5.27
N ASP A 158 15.08 -2.84 -5.64
CA ASP A 158 15.27 -4.21 -6.12
C ASP A 158 14.14 -4.64 -7.07
N GLU A 159 14.40 -5.62 -7.93
CA GLU A 159 13.41 -6.20 -8.84
C GLU A 159 12.89 -7.52 -8.27
N ILE A 160 11.59 -7.60 -8.00
CA ILE A 160 10.93 -8.81 -7.48
C ILE A 160 10.73 -9.84 -8.58
N VAL A 161 10.15 -9.39 -9.69
CA VAL A 161 10.05 -10.12 -10.96
C VAL A 161 10.23 -9.12 -12.10
N PRO A 162 10.55 -9.56 -13.34
CA PRO A 162 10.71 -8.63 -14.46
C PRO A 162 9.53 -7.67 -14.59
N GLY A 163 9.81 -6.37 -14.50
CA GLY A 163 8.81 -5.30 -14.59
C GLY A 163 8.11 -4.92 -13.27
N VAL A 164 8.42 -5.54 -12.14
CA VAL A 164 7.94 -5.13 -10.81
C VAL A 164 9.13 -4.86 -9.89
N THR A 165 9.32 -3.60 -9.53
CA THR A 165 10.42 -3.15 -8.67
C THR A 165 9.92 -2.50 -7.41
N VAL A 166 10.62 -2.72 -6.30
CA VAL A 166 10.40 -2.05 -5.02
C VAL A 166 11.41 -0.92 -4.85
N HIS A 167 10.99 0.17 -4.20
CA HIS A 167 11.80 1.36 -3.98
C HIS A 167 11.62 1.83 -2.56
N HIS A 168 12.68 1.86 -1.77
CA HIS A 168 12.65 2.49 -0.45
C HIS A 168 12.36 3.99 -0.60
N ILE A 169 11.31 4.48 0.04
CA ILE A 169 10.94 5.89 0.07
C ILE A 169 11.18 6.48 1.47
N GLY A 170 10.77 5.77 2.52
CA GLY A 170 10.87 6.25 3.90
C GLY A 170 9.79 7.28 4.26
N GLY A 171 10.06 8.06 5.28
CA GLY A 171 9.27 9.22 5.71
C GLY A 171 8.07 8.88 6.59
N HIS A 172 7.16 8.04 6.17
CA HIS A 172 6.00 7.56 6.94
C HIS A 172 6.44 6.54 8.02
N SER A 173 7.17 5.52 7.62
CA SER A 173 7.98 4.66 8.48
C SER A 173 9.41 4.63 7.96
N LYS A 174 10.36 4.07 8.73
CA LYS A 174 11.77 4.07 8.30
C LYS A 174 12.03 3.25 7.05
N GLY A 175 11.29 2.17 6.86
CA GLY A 175 11.49 1.24 5.77
C GLY A 175 10.34 1.22 4.78
N LEU A 176 9.47 2.24 4.78
CA LEU A 176 8.41 2.32 3.79
C LEU A 176 8.95 2.19 2.38
N GLN A 177 8.37 1.26 1.61
CA GLN A 177 8.65 1.08 0.20
C GLN A 177 7.41 1.27 -0.67
N SER A 178 7.61 1.80 -1.86
CA SER A 178 6.62 1.88 -2.93
C SER A 178 6.95 0.89 -4.04
N VAL A 179 5.96 0.54 -4.85
CA VAL A 179 6.12 -0.45 -5.94
C VAL A 179 5.93 0.23 -7.29
N ARG A 180 6.87 0.04 -8.19
CA ARG A 180 6.79 0.45 -9.58
C ARG A 180 6.47 -0.75 -10.44
N VAL A 181 5.40 -0.66 -11.22
CA VAL A 181 4.89 -1.74 -12.07
C VAL A 181 4.91 -1.31 -13.52
N LYS A 182 5.52 -2.11 -14.40
CA LYS A 182 5.49 -1.92 -15.85
C LYS A 182 4.14 -2.37 -16.38
N THR A 183 3.39 -1.44 -16.95
CA THR A 183 2.08 -1.69 -17.58
C THR A 183 2.09 -1.27 -19.05
N ARG A 184 0.98 -1.51 -19.76
CA ARG A 184 0.81 -1.04 -21.15
C ARG A 184 0.81 0.48 -21.28
N LEU A 185 0.48 1.20 -20.21
CA LEU A 185 0.54 2.67 -20.14
C LEU A 185 1.93 3.20 -19.74
N GLY A 186 2.92 2.32 -19.63
CA GLY A 186 4.21 2.62 -19.00
C GLY A 186 4.22 2.34 -17.50
N PRO A 187 5.25 2.79 -16.77
CA PRO A 187 5.35 2.56 -15.34
C PRO A 187 4.26 3.28 -14.54
N ILE A 188 3.53 2.50 -13.72
CA ILE A 188 2.63 3.01 -12.68
C ILE A 188 3.30 2.77 -11.33
N VAL A 189 3.17 3.73 -10.41
CA VAL A 189 3.74 3.65 -9.07
C VAL A 189 2.61 3.54 -8.05
N LEU A 190 2.61 2.46 -7.30
CA LEU A 190 1.80 2.30 -6.10
C LEU A 190 2.57 2.92 -4.94
N ALA A 191 2.14 4.10 -4.52
CA ALA A 191 2.84 4.87 -3.50
C ALA A 191 2.74 4.22 -2.10
N ALA A 192 1.70 3.41 -1.85
CA ALA A 192 1.31 3.04 -0.49
C ALA A 192 1.28 4.31 0.39
N ASP A 193 1.80 4.24 1.60
CA ASP A 193 1.78 5.37 2.53
C ASP A 193 2.93 6.38 2.34
N ALA A 194 3.68 6.28 1.24
CA ALA A 194 4.51 7.42 0.83
C ALA A 194 3.64 8.65 0.48
N SER A 195 2.36 8.43 0.13
CA SER A 195 1.33 9.46 0.08
C SER A 195 -0.04 8.86 0.36
N HIS A 196 -0.78 9.37 1.34
CA HIS A 196 -2.13 8.90 1.62
C HIS A 196 -3.13 9.41 0.56
N LEU A 197 -3.04 10.66 0.16
CA LEU A 197 -3.97 11.33 -0.74
C LEU A 197 -3.23 11.99 -1.91
N TYR A 198 -3.86 12.14 -3.05
CA TYR A 198 -3.35 12.97 -4.16
C TYR A 198 -3.02 14.40 -3.68
N ALA A 199 -3.88 14.96 -2.83
CA ALA A 199 -3.71 16.30 -2.26
C ALA A 199 -2.40 16.50 -1.49
N HIS A 200 -1.81 15.42 -0.91
CA HIS A 200 -0.51 15.49 -0.25
C HIS A 200 0.61 15.76 -1.27
N MET A 201 0.68 14.93 -2.31
CA MET A 201 1.72 15.03 -3.35
C MET A 201 1.57 16.30 -4.20
N ASP A 202 0.33 16.70 -4.51
CA ASP A 202 0.05 17.84 -5.38
C ASP A 202 0.25 19.16 -4.65
N GLY A 203 -0.11 19.22 -3.37
CA GLY A 203 0.06 20.41 -2.52
C GLY A 203 1.38 20.48 -1.76
N GLY A 204 2.24 19.45 -1.84
CA GLY A 204 3.48 19.38 -1.03
C GLY A 204 3.19 19.36 0.48
N ARG A 205 2.01 18.88 0.90
CA ARG A 205 1.55 18.85 2.30
C ARG A 205 1.81 17.48 2.90
N VAL A 206 2.03 17.43 4.21
CA VAL A 206 2.38 16.21 4.94
C VAL A 206 1.26 15.81 5.89
N TYR A 207 1.01 14.52 6.02
CA TYR A 207 0.02 13.93 6.92
C TYR A 207 0.60 13.69 8.33
N PRO A 208 -0.23 13.67 9.40
CA PRO A 208 0.25 13.63 10.79
C PRO A 208 1.02 12.38 11.20
N LEU A 209 0.72 11.22 10.60
CA LEU A 209 1.41 9.96 10.90
C LEU A 209 2.68 9.86 10.05
N THR A 210 3.74 10.53 10.50
CA THR A 210 4.99 10.68 9.76
C THR A 210 6.18 10.54 10.71
N TYR A 211 7.12 9.65 10.36
CA TYR A 211 8.38 9.50 11.07
C TYR A 211 9.37 10.62 10.75
N ASN A 212 9.47 11.02 9.47
CA ASN A 212 10.38 12.04 8.98
C ASN A 212 9.73 12.87 7.87
N VAL A 213 9.49 14.16 8.14
CA VAL A 213 8.84 15.08 7.21
C VAL A 213 9.67 15.34 5.96
N GLU A 214 11.01 15.46 6.09
CA GLU A 214 11.92 15.69 4.96
C GLU A 214 11.82 14.53 3.96
N GLU A 215 11.94 13.29 4.46
CA GLU A 215 11.86 12.10 3.60
C GLU A 215 10.49 11.99 2.90
N VAL A 216 9.37 12.41 3.53
CA VAL A 216 8.05 12.41 2.88
C VAL A 216 8.03 13.39 1.71
N VAL A 217 8.50 14.62 1.91
CA VAL A 217 8.48 15.66 0.86
C VAL A 217 9.38 15.28 -0.31
N GLU A 218 10.61 14.82 -0.04
CA GLU A 218 11.52 14.29 -1.06
C GLU A 218 10.96 13.04 -1.74
N GLY A 219 10.23 12.22 -0.98
CA GLY A 219 9.53 11.04 -1.46
C GLY A 219 8.53 11.36 -2.57
N TYR A 220 7.76 12.44 -2.46
CA TYR A 220 6.82 12.86 -3.52
C TYR A 220 7.53 13.13 -4.86
N ALA A 221 8.67 13.81 -4.82
CA ALA A 221 9.45 14.05 -6.03
C ALA A 221 10.02 12.74 -6.60
N ARG A 222 10.44 11.81 -5.74
CA ARG A 222 10.93 10.49 -6.16
C ARG A 222 9.82 9.66 -6.81
N LEU A 223 8.62 9.59 -6.20
CA LEU A 223 7.47 8.89 -6.77
C LEU A 223 7.12 9.38 -8.18
N LYS A 224 7.08 10.71 -8.36
CA LYS A 224 6.79 11.33 -9.67
C LYS A 224 7.83 11.00 -10.73
N ARG A 225 9.11 10.85 -10.36
CA ARG A 225 10.20 10.44 -11.29
C ARG A 225 10.13 8.95 -11.68
N LEU A 226 9.60 8.09 -10.80
CA LEU A 226 9.47 6.66 -11.05
C LEU A 226 8.30 6.31 -12.00
N ALA A 227 7.28 7.16 -12.06
CA ALA A 227 6.09 6.97 -12.87
C ALA A 227 6.28 7.44 -14.33
N ALA A 228 5.50 6.90 -15.27
CA ALA A 228 5.48 7.33 -16.66
C ALA A 228 4.96 8.76 -16.83
N ALA A 229 4.02 9.18 -15.97
CA ALA A 229 3.44 10.51 -15.91
C ALA A 229 3.01 10.82 -14.47
N PRO A 230 2.85 12.11 -14.09
CA PRO A 230 2.41 12.46 -12.73
C PRO A 230 1.10 11.80 -12.29
N GLY A 231 0.14 11.62 -13.22
CA GLY A 231 -1.13 10.92 -12.97
C GLY A 231 -1.00 9.41 -12.75
N HIS A 232 0.17 8.82 -12.99
CA HIS A 232 0.45 7.39 -12.80
C HIS A 232 1.06 7.08 -11.41
N VAL A 233 0.99 7.99 -10.46
CA VAL A 233 1.25 7.71 -9.05
C VAL A 233 -0.08 7.51 -8.33
N VAL A 234 -0.27 6.34 -7.73
CA VAL A 234 -1.51 5.96 -7.01
C VAL A 234 -1.24 6.02 -5.52
N PRO A 235 -1.92 6.90 -4.75
CA PRO A 235 -1.76 7.02 -3.30
C PRO A 235 -2.39 5.85 -2.55
N GLY A 236 -1.97 5.66 -1.29
CA GLY A 236 -2.37 4.51 -0.47
C GLY A 236 -3.82 4.53 0.02
N HIS A 237 -4.42 5.72 0.21
CA HIS A 237 -5.68 5.83 0.95
C HIS A 237 -6.73 6.75 0.32
N ASP A 238 -6.51 7.27 -0.89
CA ASP A 238 -7.41 8.25 -1.47
C ASP A 238 -8.67 7.60 -2.08
N PRO A 239 -9.89 7.94 -1.62
CA PRO A 239 -11.13 7.49 -2.26
C PRO A 239 -11.26 7.90 -3.74
N LEU A 240 -10.52 8.92 -4.18
CA LEU A 240 -10.46 9.32 -5.58
C LEU A 240 -9.90 8.22 -6.50
N VAL A 241 -9.15 7.25 -5.97
CA VAL A 241 -8.69 6.08 -6.74
C VAL A 241 -9.89 5.37 -7.36
N LEU A 242 -10.97 5.14 -6.59
CA LEU A 242 -12.18 4.47 -7.10
C LEU A 242 -12.97 5.31 -8.11
N LYS A 243 -12.80 6.63 -8.12
CA LYS A 243 -13.48 7.54 -9.05
C LYS A 243 -12.68 7.73 -10.34
N ARG A 244 -11.34 7.80 -10.21
CA ARG A 244 -10.42 8.01 -11.34
C ARG A 244 -10.30 6.80 -12.24
N TYR A 245 -10.37 5.60 -11.68
CA TYR A 245 -10.12 4.37 -12.43
C TYR A 245 -11.41 3.58 -12.68
N PRO A 246 -11.53 2.88 -13.82
CA PRO A 246 -12.70 2.06 -14.11
C PRO A 246 -12.78 0.85 -13.19
N ALA A 247 -13.99 0.37 -12.93
CA ALA A 247 -14.18 -0.93 -12.28
C ALA A 247 -13.44 -2.02 -13.04
N ALA A 248 -12.84 -2.97 -12.32
CA ALA A 248 -12.10 -4.08 -12.92
C ALA A 248 -12.97 -4.92 -13.87
N ARG A 249 -14.27 -5.02 -13.54
CA ARG A 249 -15.34 -5.62 -14.37
C ARG A 249 -16.71 -5.16 -13.87
N PRO A 250 -17.79 -5.33 -14.66
CA PRO A 250 -19.16 -5.02 -14.20
C PRO A 250 -19.50 -5.71 -12.88
N GLY A 251 -20.13 -4.98 -11.97
CA GLY A 251 -20.50 -5.42 -10.61
C GLY A 251 -19.42 -5.21 -9.53
N LEU A 252 -18.25 -4.65 -9.90
CA LEU A 252 -17.17 -4.31 -8.95
C LEU A 252 -17.00 -2.80 -8.75
N GLU A 253 -17.95 -2.00 -9.21
CA GLU A 253 -17.96 -0.55 -9.09
C GLU A 253 -17.83 -0.11 -7.62
N GLY A 254 -16.94 0.85 -7.36
CA GLY A 254 -16.69 1.35 -6.01
C GLY A 254 -16.02 0.36 -5.05
N TRP A 255 -15.56 -0.78 -5.55
CA TRP A 255 -14.90 -1.82 -4.76
C TRP A 255 -13.54 -2.23 -5.34
N VAL A 256 -13.50 -2.70 -6.59
CA VAL A 256 -12.25 -3.11 -7.25
C VAL A 256 -12.10 -2.36 -8.56
N VAL A 257 -10.98 -1.65 -8.71
CA VAL A 257 -10.70 -0.87 -9.92
C VAL A 257 -9.42 -1.34 -10.61
N ARG A 258 -9.36 -1.11 -11.92
CA ARG A 258 -8.23 -1.44 -12.77
C ARG A 258 -7.34 -0.20 -12.95
N LEU A 259 -6.12 -0.25 -12.47
CA LEU A 259 -5.19 0.88 -12.46
C LEU A 259 -4.36 1.04 -13.74
N ASP A 260 -4.12 -0.05 -14.50
CA ASP A 260 -3.48 -0.02 -15.82
C ASP A 260 -4.46 0.45 -16.93
N ALA A 261 -5.26 1.45 -16.60
CA ALA A 261 -6.17 2.19 -17.47
C ALA A 261 -5.95 3.69 -17.26
N GLU A 262 -6.26 4.50 -18.28
CA GLU A 262 -6.12 5.95 -18.18
C GLU A 262 -7.02 6.50 -17.07
N PRO A 263 -6.47 7.27 -16.11
CA PRO A 263 -7.26 7.86 -15.04
C PRO A 263 -8.16 8.97 -15.58
N LYS A 264 -9.43 8.99 -15.15
CA LYS A 264 -10.34 10.08 -15.41
C LYS A 264 -9.92 11.34 -14.64
N GLN A 265 -10.10 12.50 -15.23
CA GLN A 265 -10.07 13.77 -14.48
C GLN A 265 -11.32 13.85 -13.60
N VAL A 266 -11.13 14.06 -12.30
CA VAL A 266 -12.20 14.14 -11.29
C VAL A 266 -12.01 15.42 -10.48
#